data_f223f44901c8ea3e93523b98ec4800be
#
_entry.id   f223f44901c8ea3e93523b98ec4800be
#
_cell.length_a   1.000
_cell.length_b   1.000
_cell.length_c   1.000
_cell.angle_alpha   90.00
_cell.angle_beta   90.00
_cell.angle_gamma   90.00
#
_symmetry.space_group_name_H-M   'P 1'
#
loop_
_entity.id
_entity.type
_entity.pdbx_description
1 polymer ?
#
loop_
_entity_poly.entity_id
_entity_poly.type
_entity_poly.pdbx_seq_one_letter_code
_entity_poly.pdbx_strand_id
1 'polypeptide(L)' 'PLLKSIEANSIIVEAQKIKIKDAQDLEKIVKDVLKSNQKTILLAIYNNQNQRRYIGVKLD' A
#
# COMPACT_ATOMS: atom_id res chain seq x y z
N PRO A 1 2.72 -11.54 4.08
CA PRO A 1 1.66 -10.54 4.09
C PRO A 1 2.16 -9.14 3.72
N LEU A 2 1.27 -8.36 3.19
CA LEU A 2 1.54 -7.01 2.75
C LEU A 2 2.20 -6.16 3.85
N LEU A 3 1.73 -6.28 5.07
CA LEU A 3 2.17 -5.43 6.17
C LEU A 3 3.60 -5.68 6.63
N LYS A 4 4.18 -6.81 6.25
CA LYS A 4 5.56 -7.11 6.67
C LYS A 4 6.59 -6.20 6.03
N SER A 5 6.26 -5.58 4.90
CA SER A 5 7.17 -4.69 4.20
C SER A 5 7.06 -3.24 4.66
N ILE A 6 6.18 -2.96 5.63
CA ILE A 6 5.90 -1.60 6.10
C ILE A 6 6.48 -1.45 7.50
N GLU A 7 7.20 -0.37 7.73
CA GLU A 7 7.77 -0.09 9.05
C GLU A 7 6.67 0.12 10.09
N ALA A 8 6.98 -0.23 11.34
CA ALA A 8 6.06 0.04 12.44
C ALA A 8 5.78 1.55 12.53
N ASN A 9 4.55 1.89 12.87
CA ASN A 9 4.09 3.28 13.01
C ASN A 9 4.02 4.05 11.68
N SER A 10 4.04 3.34 10.55
CA SER A 10 3.82 3.95 9.25
C SER A 10 2.33 3.97 8.92
N ILE A 11 1.91 4.98 8.18
CA ILE A 11 0.52 5.13 7.76
C ILE A 11 0.45 5.05 6.25
N ILE A 12 -0.37 4.13 5.73
CA ILE A 12 -0.60 4.02 4.29
C ILE A 12 -1.61 5.08 3.89
N VAL A 13 -1.24 5.95 2.95
CA VAL A 13 -2.11 7.03 2.50
C VAL A 13 -2.58 6.87 1.07
N GLU A 14 -1.85 6.11 0.24
CA GLU A 14 -2.22 5.84 -1.14
C GLU A 14 -1.78 4.43 -1.53
N ALA A 15 -2.52 3.85 -2.47
CA ALA A 15 -2.11 2.61 -3.12
C ALA A 15 -2.34 2.79 -4.62
N GLN A 16 -1.33 2.48 -5.43
CA GLN A 16 -1.36 2.67 -6.88
C GLN A 16 -1.76 4.10 -7.23
N LYS A 17 -1.28 5.07 -6.45
CA LYS A 17 -1.56 6.50 -6.61
C LYS A 17 -3.02 6.87 -6.38
N ILE A 18 -3.78 5.97 -5.76
CA ILE A 18 -5.18 6.23 -5.39
C ILE A 18 -5.25 6.47 -3.90
N LYS A 19 -5.86 7.57 -3.50
CA LYS A 19 -5.96 7.95 -2.10
C LYS A 19 -6.81 6.94 -1.33
N ILE A 20 -6.33 6.54 -0.16
CA ILE A 20 -6.99 5.55 0.70
C ILE A 20 -7.62 6.26 1.89
N LYS A 21 -8.89 5.99 2.12
CA LYS A 21 -9.62 6.52 3.28
C LYS A 21 -9.64 5.54 4.44
N ASP A 22 -9.68 4.24 4.15
CA ASP A 22 -9.78 3.21 5.17
C ASP A 22 -9.24 1.89 4.62
N ALA A 23 -9.27 0.85 5.47
CA ALA A 23 -8.74 -0.46 5.09
C ALA A 23 -9.52 -1.10 3.93
N GLN A 24 -10.81 -0.80 3.81
CA GLN A 24 -11.61 -1.36 2.72
C GLN A 24 -11.17 -0.83 1.37
N ASP A 25 -10.79 0.43 1.30
CA ASP A 25 -10.26 1.01 0.06
C ASP A 25 -8.97 0.29 -0.36
N LEU A 26 -8.10 0.01 0.61
CA LEU A 26 -6.87 -0.71 0.33
C LEU A 26 -7.17 -2.12 -0.19
N GLU A 27 -8.10 -2.82 0.42
CA GLU A 27 -8.49 -4.16 -0.01
C GLU A 27 -8.99 -4.17 -1.45
N LYS A 28 -9.80 -3.19 -1.81
CA LYS A 28 -10.33 -3.09 -3.18
C LYS A 28 -9.20 -2.92 -4.19
N ILE A 29 -8.24 -2.06 -3.86
CA ILE A 29 -7.11 -1.80 -4.75
C ILE A 29 -6.24 -3.04 -4.88
N VAL A 30 -5.98 -3.73 -3.78
CA VAL A 30 -5.21 -4.99 -3.80
C VAL A 30 -5.90 -6.03 -4.69
N LYS A 31 -7.22 -6.18 -4.54
CA LYS A 31 -7.97 -7.13 -5.36
C LYS A 31 -7.90 -6.77 -6.85
N ASP A 32 -8.02 -5.49 -7.17
CA ASP A 32 -7.93 -5.04 -8.57
C ASP A 32 -6.55 -5.31 -9.15
N VAL A 33 -5.50 -5.08 -8.39
CA VAL A 33 -4.13 -5.37 -8.82
C VAL A 33 -3.96 -6.86 -9.11
N LEU A 34 -4.46 -7.71 -8.21
CA LEU A 34 -4.37 -9.17 -8.39
C LEU A 34 -5.17 -9.63 -9.62
N LYS A 35 -6.34 -9.03 -9.87
CA LYS A 35 -7.14 -9.36 -11.06
C LYS A 35 -6.44 -9.00 -12.36
N SER A 36 -5.62 -7.95 -12.34
CA SER A 36 -4.88 -7.52 -13.53
C SER A 36 -3.59 -8.31 -13.74
N ASN A 37 -3.40 -9.37 -12.96
CA ASN A 37 -2.24 -10.26 -13.04
C ASN A 37 -0.94 -9.57 -12.63
N GLN A 38 -1.02 -8.48 -11.90
CA GLN A 38 0.14 -7.84 -11.30
C GLN A 38 0.42 -8.47 -9.94
N LYS A 39 1.70 -8.53 -9.58
CA LYS A 39 2.13 -9.13 -8.32
C LYS A 39 2.77 -8.12 -7.38
N THR A 40 2.78 -6.87 -7.74
CA THR A 40 3.38 -5.80 -6.94
C THR A 40 2.42 -4.63 -6.87
N ILE A 41 2.30 -4.04 -5.70
CA ILE A 41 1.50 -2.84 -5.50
C ILE A 41 2.40 -1.72 -5.01
N LEU A 42 2.17 -0.51 -5.52
CA LEU A 42 2.89 0.68 -5.08
C LEU A 42 2.10 1.37 -3.98
N LEU A 43 2.73 1.55 -2.83
CA LEU A 43 2.10 2.21 -1.69
C LEU A 43 2.83 3.51 -1.37
N ALA A 44 2.07 4.55 -1.03
CA ALA A 44 2.59 5.77 -0.45
C ALA A 44 2.32 5.76 1.04
N ILE A 45 3.35 5.95 1.83
CA ILE A 45 3.24 5.90 3.29
C ILE A 45 3.85 7.15 3.91
N TYR A 46 3.39 7.48 5.13
CA TYR A 46 4.10 8.38 6.02
C TYR A 46 4.72 7.55 7.13
N ASN A 47 6.02 7.74 7.36
CA ASN A 47 6.69 7.05 8.45
C ASN A 47 6.54 7.84 9.77
N ASN A 48 7.16 7.35 10.84
CA ASN A 48 7.06 7.99 12.16
C ASN A 48 7.75 9.35 12.24
N GLN A 49 8.47 9.75 11.19
CA GLN A 49 9.10 11.06 11.10
C GLN A 49 8.36 12.00 10.15
N ASN A 50 7.12 11.65 9.79
CA ASN A 50 6.28 12.43 8.88
C ASN A 50 6.87 12.58 7.48
N GLN A 51 7.69 11.64 7.05
CA GLN A 51 8.26 11.63 5.72
C GLN A 51 7.42 10.76 4.80
N ARG A 52 7.08 11.29 3.62
CA ARG A 52 6.33 10.53 2.63
C ARG A 52 7.28 9.67 1.82
N ARG A 53 6.97 8.40 1.70
CA ARG A 53 7.78 7.45 0.93
C ARG A 53 6.90 6.57 0.07
N TYR A 54 7.42 6.19 -1.09
CA TYR A 54 6.77 5.22 -1.96
C TYR A 54 7.50 3.90 -1.85
N ILE A 55 6.74 2.83 -1.66
CA ILE A 55 7.32 1.48 -1.57
C ILE A 55 6.57 0.54 -2.51
N GLY A 56 7.30 -0.39 -3.10
CA GLY A 56 6.71 -1.48 -3.87
C GLY A 56 6.63 -2.72 -3.00
N VAL A 57 5.47 -3.34 -2.93
CA VAL A 57 5.23 -4.50 -2.08
C VAL A 57 4.75 -5.65 -2.94
N LYS A 58 5.39 -6.82 -2.77
CA LYS A 58 4.95 -8.03 -3.46
C LYS A 58 3.70 -8.58 -2.81
N LEU A 59 2.77 -9.05 -3.65
CA LEU A 59 1.49 -9.58 -3.19
C LEU A 59 1.43 -11.10 -3.19
N ASP A 60 2.46 -11.77 -3.62
CA ASP A 60 2.49 -13.24 -3.64
C ASP A 60 3.18 -13.85 -2.42
#